data_44be892a506153c2dcbe2c37f4cf965e
#
_entry.id   44be892a506153c2dcbe2c37f4cf965e
#
_cell.length_a   1.000
_cell.length_b   1.000
_cell.length_c   1.000
_cell.angle_alpha   90.00
_cell.angle_beta   90.00
_cell.angle_gamma   90.00
#
_symmetry.space_group_name_H-M   'P 1'
#
loop_
_entity.id
_entity.type
_entity.pdbx_description
1 polymer ?
#
loop_
_entity_poly.entity_id
_entity_poly.type
_entity_poly.pdbx_seq_one_letter_code
_entity_poly.pdbx_strand_id
1 'polypeptide(L)'
;MKYIKNLEYDIAVCGGGFAGISAALAAAREGKKVILFEKEYILGGLGTAGLVTIYLPLCDGMGHQVSFGIAEELFRLSIKYGAEARYPENWLDGIGTKTEKDKRFQVQYNPQVFAILAEQLLTEAGVDILYGSYVVDAEVKDSKIEYLSVENKSGRTAYYVSSVVDATGDADIARFSGAPTETYKPGNLLAAWYYFTDNAGYQLKTLGKAHMPKSLPEGKEAEMYMKTFPGLEAEELSEMTKMAHEQVLHNWLERRKDNPSAVISTIATIPQVRMTRRIVGEYTMAYEEMHKNFEDSIGMVSDWRKRGPIFEIPFRTLYNTSVKNLVMAGRCTSIDDELWDVMRVIPCCAVTGQAAGIAASMTDDFSSIDIKKLQNKLENNGVVLHEESIL
;
A
#
# COMPACT_ATOMS: atom_id res chain seq x y z
N MET A 1 -16.59 22.66 16.81
CA MET A 1 -15.15 23.07 16.90
C MET A 1 -14.89 24.08 15.81
N LYS A 2 -14.03 25.10 15.99
CA LYS A 2 -13.84 26.13 14.98
C LYS A 2 -12.67 25.77 14.08
N TYR A 3 -12.89 25.70 12.76
CA TYR A 3 -11.84 25.52 11.77
C TYR A 3 -11.04 26.83 11.56
N ILE A 4 -9.73 26.67 11.31
CA ILE A 4 -8.84 27.80 11.04
C ILE A 4 -9.00 28.29 9.60
N LYS A 5 -9.18 27.33 8.65
CA LYS A 5 -9.31 27.56 7.22
C LYS A 5 -10.32 26.62 6.60
N ASN A 6 -10.88 27.05 5.48
CA ASN A 6 -11.61 26.19 4.55
C ASN A 6 -10.82 26.22 3.23
N LEU A 7 -10.42 25.07 2.72
CA LEU A 7 -9.66 24.91 1.48
C LEU A 7 -10.40 23.95 0.55
N GLU A 8 -10.26 24.16 -0.75
CA GLU A 8 -10.96 23.40 -1.79
C GLU A 8 -9.95 22.68 -2.69
N TYR A 9 -10.24 21.40 -2.95
CA TYR A 9 -9.51 20.53 -3.87
C TYR A 9 -10.48 19.68 -4.66
N ASP A 10 -10.06 19.22 -5.83
CA ASP A 10 -10.85 18.23 -6.58
C ASP A 10 -10.81 16.88 -5.87
N ILE A 11 -9.61 16.44 -5.49
CA ILE A 11 -9.39 15.12 -4.92
C ILE A 11 -8.51 15.21 -3.68
N ALA A 12 -8.95 14.58 -2.60
CA ALA A 12 -8.12 14.30 -1.44
C ALA A 12 -7.68 12.83 -1.44
N VAL A 13 -6.38 12.60 -1.30
CA VAL A 13 -5.79 11.27 -1.08
C VAL A 13 -5.34 11.19 0.38
N CYS A 14 -5.91 10.25 1.13
CA CYS A 14 -5.66 10.08 2.55
C CYS A 14 -4.71 8.93 2.80
N GLY A 15 -3.44 9.24 3.14
CA GLY A 15 -2.34 8.29 3.32
C GLY A 15 -1.35 8.31 2.16
N GLY A 16 -0.07 8.55 2.47
CA GLY A 16 1.05 8.62 1.51
C GLY A 16 1.81 7.30 1.35
N GLY A 17 1.16 6.14 1.56
CA GLY A 17 1.71 4.82 1.21
C GLY A 17 1.76 4.60 -0.31
N PHE A 18 2.23 3.42 -0.77
CA PHE A 18 2.30 3.12 -2.21
C PHE A 18 0.97 3.30 -2.95
N ALA A 19 -0.15 2.95 -2.32
CA ALA A 19 -1.48 3.16 -2.89
C ALA A 19 -1.80 4.65 -3.06
N GLY A 20 -1.53 5.46 -2.03
CA GLY A 20 -1.78 6.89 -2.09
C GLY A 20 -0.86 7.63 -3.05
N ILE A 21 0.44 7.24 -3.11
CA ILE A 21 1.37 7.76 -4.11
C ILE A 21 0.82 7.50 -5.52
N SER A 22 0.39 6.26 -5.79
CA SER A 22 -0.15 5.88 -7.10
C SER A 22 -1.44 6.61 -7.43
N ALA A 23 -2.34 6.77 -6.46
CA ALA A 23 -3.61 7.46 -6.63
C ALA A 23 -3.41 8.96 -6.89
N ALA A 24 -2.56 9.60 -6.09
CA ALA A 24 -2.27 11.03 -6.24
C ALA A 24 -1.59 11.33 -7.59
N LEU A 25 -0.61 10.50 -7.98
CA LEU A 25 0.07 10.62 -9.26
C LEU A 25 -0.90 10.45 -10.44
N ALA A 26 -1.73 9.41 -10.40
CA ALA A 26 -2.71 9.13 -11.45
C ALA A 26 -3.74 10.27 -11.59
N ALA A 27 -4.28 10.75 -10.47
CA ALA A 27 -5.25 11.85 -10.47
C ALA A 27 -4.65 13.18 -10.95
N ALA A 28 -3.41 13.50 -10.55
CA ALA A 28 -2.71 14.70 -10.99
C ALA A 28 -2.41 14.68 -12.49
N ARG A 29 -2.01 13.51 -13.03
CA ARG A 29 -1.80 13.32 -14.49
C ARG A 29 -3.08 13.48 -15.30
N GLU A 30 -4.25 13.28 -14.69
CA GLU A 30 -5.55 13.59 -15.27
C GLU A 30 -5.95 15.08 -15.13
N GLY A 31 -5.04 15.93 -14.67
CA GLY A 31 -5.21 17.38 -14.57
C GLY A 31 -6.03 17.86 -13.37
N LYS A 32 -6.19 17.04 -12.34
CA LYS A 32 -6.94 17.39 -11.13
C LYS A 32 -6.07 18.12 -10.11
N LYS A 33 -6.68 19.01 -9.33
CA LYS A 33 -6.07 19.62 -8.15
C LYS A 33 -6.13 18.62 -6.99
N VAL A 34 -4.97 18.01 -6.68
CA VAL A 34 -4.86 16.91 -5.72
C VAL A 34 -4.14 17.36 -4.47
N ILE A 35 -4.69 17.01 -3.29
CA ILE A 35 -3.98 17.08 -2.02
C ILE A 35 -3.76 15.66 -1.47
N LEU A 36 -2.55 15.37 -1.01
CA LEU A 36 -2.20 14.14 -0.33
C LEU A 36 -1.88 14.44 1.14
N PHE A 37 -2.60 13.79 2.05
CA PHE A 37 -2.35 13.87 3.49
C PHE A 37 -1.52 12.68 3.94
N GLU A 38 -0.40 12.95 4.60
CA GLU A 38 0.44 11.92 5.21
C GLU A 38 0.72 12.30 6.68
N LYS A 39 0.47 11.35 7.58
CA LYS A 39 0.67 11.54 9.02
C LYS A 39 2.14 11.56 9.43
N GLU A 40 2.98 10.83 8.72
CA GLU A 40 4.43 10.83 8.91
C GLU A 40 5.09 11.95 8.08
N TYR A 41 6.39 12.17 8.28
CA TYR A 41 7.20 13.09 7.47
C TYR A 41 8.00 12.36 6.39
N ILE A 42 7.45 11.26 5.88
CA ILE A 42 8.06 10.42 4.85
C ILE A 42 6.96 9.69 4.07
N LEU A 43 7.08 9.65 2.74
CA LEU A 43 6.18 8.87 1.89
C LEU A 43 6.56 7.38 1.87
N GLY A 44 5.61 6.52 1.44
CA GLY A 44 5.78 5.09 1.23
C GLY A 44 5.16 4.21 2.33
N GLY A 45 4.75 4.81 3.47
CA GLY A 45 4.06 4.11 4.57
C GLY A 45 4.83 2.88 5.05
N LEU A 46 4.21 1.68 5.07
CA LEU A 46 4.90 0.45 5.50
C LEU A 46 6.14 0.13 4.67
N GLY A 47 6.18 0.52 3.40
CA GLY A 47 7.33 0.29 2.52
C GLY A 47 8.54 1.19 2.81
N THR A 48 8.40 2.19 3.65
CA THR A 48 9.49 3.09 4.07
C THR A 48 9.58 3.20 5.58
N ALA A 49 8.67 3.93 6.23
CA ALA A 49 8.61 4.10 7.67
C ALA A 49 8.46 2.77 8.44
N GLY A 50 7.72 1.81 7.87
CA GLY A 50 7.54 0.48 8.44
C GLY A 50 8.62 -0.54 8.08
N LEU A 51 9.60 -0.18 7.24
CA LEU A 51 10.71 -1.02 6.76
C LEU A 51 10.30 -2.32 6.06
N VAL A 52 9.08 -2.43 5.53
CA VAL A 52 8.67 -3.54 4.65
C VAL A 52 9.19 -3.25 3.24
N THR A 53 10.52 -3.26 3.09
CA THR A 53 11.27 -2.73 1.95
C THR A 53 11.56 -3.76 0.88
N ILE A 54 10.66 -4.70 0.70
CA ILE A 54 10.73 -5.69 -0.37
C ILE A 54 9.60 -5.42 -1.35
N TYR A 55 9.96 -4.91 -2.54
CA TYR A 55 9.02 -4.83 -3.64
C TYR A 55 8.80 -6.24 -4.17
N LEU A 56 7.61 -6.77 -3.94
CA LEU A 56 7.24 -8.12 -4.34
C LEU A 56 7.04 -8.19 -5.87
N PRO A 57 7.05 -9.40 -6.47
CA PRO A 57 7.07 -9.55 -7.90
C PRO A 57 5.89 -8.91 -8.62
N LEU A 58 6.18 -8.28 -9.76
CA LEU A 58 5.19 -7.89 -10.76
C LEU A 58 4.73 -9.07 -11.64
N CYS A 59 5.32 -10.25 -11.47
CA CYS A 59 5.16 -11.43 -12.30
C CYS A 59 4.57 -12.63 -11.56
N ASP A 60 4.01 -13.55 -12.35
CA ASP A 60 3.39 -14.80 -11.87
C ASP A 60 4.41 -15.91 -11.50
N GLY A 61 5.69 -15.73 -11.85
CA GLY A 61 6.73 -16.75 -11.69
C GLY A 61 6.68 -17.87 -12.74
N MET A 62 5.87 -17.71 -13.79
CA MET A 62 5.77 -18.62 -14.95
C MET A 62 6.33 -17.97 -16.24
N GLY A 63 6.82 -16.74 -16.13
CA GLY A 63 7.41 -15.99 -17.24
C GLY A 63 6.56 -14.80 -17.73
N HIS A 64 5.43 -14.52 -17.07
CA HIS A 64 4.56 -13.42 -17.47
C HIS A 64 4.62 -12.28 -16.45
N GLN A 65 4.73 -11.06 -16.95
CA GLN A 65 4.44 -9.87 -16.14
C GLN A 65 2.92 -9.75 -15.99
N VAL A 66 2.46 -9.42 -14.79
CA VAL A 66 1.04 -9.37 -14.43
C VAL A 66 0.64 -7.95 -14.02
N SER A 67 1.45 -7.28 -13.21
CA SER A 67 1.18 -5.91 -12.77
C SER A 67 1.97 -4.91 -13.61
N PHE A 68 1.28 -3.88 -14.12
CA PHE A 68 1.78 -2.90 -15.07
C PHE A 68 1.49 -1.46 -14.61
N GLY A 69 1.71 -0.48 -15.49
CA GLY A 69 1.40 0.92 -15.24
C GLY A 69 2.25 1.50 -14.09
N ILE A 70 1.60 2.22 -13.17
CA ILE A 70 2.30 2.85 -12.02
C ILE A 70 2.94 1.80 -11.11
N ALA A 71 2.43 0.57 -11.05
CA ALA A 71 3.08 -0.49 -10.28
C ALA A 71 4.51 -0.79 -10.79
N GLU A 72 4.70 -0.82 -12.09
CA GLU A 72 6.03 -0.97 -12.69
C GLU A 72 6.85 0.33 -12.58
N GLU A 73 6.24 1.48 -12.77
CA GLU A 73 6.93 2.77 -12.62
C GLU A 73 7.53 2.94 -11.22
N LEU A 74 6.78 2.66 -10.17
CA LEU A 74 7.27 2.71 -8.79
C LEU A 74 8.29 1.62 -8.49
N PHE A 75 8.16 0.44 -9.11
CA PHE A 75 9.18 -0.59 -9.00
C PHE A 75 10.52 -0.08 -9.59
N ARG A 76 10.51 0.46 -10.80
CA ARG A 76 11.70 1.05 -11.45
C ARG A 76 12.26 2.22 -10.64
N LEU A 77 11.40 3.07 -10.08
CA LEU A 77 11.80 4.15 -9.18
C LEU A 77 12.52 3.62 -7.94
N SER A 78 12.05 2.51 -7.36
CA SER A 78 12.61 1.94 -6.14
C SER A 78 14.04 1.40 -6.30
N ILE A 79 14.42 1.02 -7.52
CA ILE A 79 15.75 0.48 -7.83
C ILE A 79 16.71 1.49 -8.46
N LYS A 80 16.24 2.68 -8.84
CA LYS A 80 16.97 3.67 -9.65
C LYS A 80 18.35 4.02 -9.13
N TYR A 81 18.55 4.00 -7.81
CA TYR A 81 19.85 4.29 -7.20
C TYR A 81 20.20 3.25 -6.13
N GLY A 82 20.76 2.11 -6.55
CA GLY A 82 21.37 1.14 -5.66
C GLY A 82 20.91 -0.32 -5.77
N ALA A 83 19.93 -0.60 -6.59
CA ALA A 83 19.44 -1.97 -6.80
C ALA A 83 19.38 -2.39 -8.27
N GLU A 84 19.79 -1.53 -9.20
CA GLU A 84 19.70 -1.72 -10.65
C GLU A 84 20.39 -2.99 -11.12
N ALA A 85 21.55 -3.31 -10.55
CA ALA A 85 22.32 -4.52 -10.88
C ALA A 85 21.60 -5.83 -10.48
N ARG A 86 20.53 -5.76 -9.70
CA ARG A 86 19.71 -6.90 -9.28
C ARG A 86 18.50 -7.12 -10.19
N TYR A 87 18.28 -6.22 -11.13
CA TYR A 87 17.16 -6.28 -12.06
C TYR A 87 17.60 -7.05 -13.31
N PRO A 88 16.96 -8.17 -13.66
CA PRO A 88 17.27 -8.89 -14.89
C PRO A 88 17.00 -8.02 -16.12
N GLU A 89 17.93 -7.91 -17.05
CA GLU A 89 17.82 -7.08 -18.27
C GLU A 89 16.54 -7.40 -19.07
N ASN A 90 16.21 -8.67 -19.20
CA ASN A 90 15.01 -9.13 -19.90
C ASN A 90 13.69 -8.65 -19.28
N TRP A 91 13.69 -8.26 -18.01
CA TRP A 91 12.56 -7.60 -17.36
C TRP A 91 12.44 -6.13 -17.72
N LEU A 92 13.60 -5.47 -17.92
CA LEU A 92 13.63 -4.06 -18.33
C LEU A 92 13.02 -3.87 -19.72
N ASP A 93 13.15 -4.88 -20.57
CA ASP A 93 12.71 -4.86 -21.97
C ASP A 93 11.25 -5.36 -22.14
N GLY A 94 10.57 -5.72 -21.06
CA GLY A 94 9.19 -6.22 -21.11
C GLY A 94 9.05 -7.63 -21.67
N ILE A 95 10.17 -8.35 -21.82
CA ILE A 95 10.18 -9.71 -22.35
C ILE A 95 10.40 -10.68 -21.17
N GLY A 96 9.34 -11.24 -20.65
CA GLY A 96 9.42 -12.33 -19.69
C GLY A 96 10.12 -13.55 -20.35
N THR A 97 11.18 -14.06 -19.74
CA THR A 97 11.82 -15.29 -20.24
C THR A 97 11.20 -16.50 -19.55
N LYS A 98 10.79 -17.48 -20.34
CA LYS A 98 10.22 -18.76 -19.88
C LYS A 98 11.32 -19.76 -19.49
N THR A 99 12.33 -19.34 -18.73
CA THR A 99 13.39 -20.27 -18.31
C THR A 99 13.10 -20.77 -16.89
N GLU A 100 13.48 -22.02 -16.58
CA GLU A 100 13.36 -22.58 -15.21
C GLU A 100 14.06 -21.75 -14.12
N LYS A 101 14.92 -20.82 -14.55
CA LYS A 101 15.63 -19.87 -13.69
C LYS A 101 14.82 -18.60 -13.43
N ASP A 102 13.69 -18.40 -14.09
CA ASP A 102 12.82 -17.26 -13.89
C ASP A 102 12.06 -17.40 -12.58
N LYS A 103 12.81 -17.25 -11.51
CA LYS A 103 12.22 -17.05 -10.18
C LYS A 103 11.43 -15.76 -10.24
N ARG A 104 10.31 -15.72 -9.52
CA ARG A 104 9.63 -14.47 -9.25
C ARG A 104 10.64 -13.45 -8.78
N PHE A 105 10.74 -12.35 -9.49
CA PHE A 105 11.70 -11.32 -9.22
C PHE A 105 11.15 -10.39 -8.14
N GLN A 106 11.88 -10.26 -7.04
CA GLN A 106 11.58 -9.29 -5.98
C GLN A 106 12.84 -8.50 -5.65
N VAL A 107 12.67 -7.26 -5.28
CA VAL A 107 13.77 -6.36 -4.97
C VAL A 107 13.65 -5.81 -3.56
N GLN A 108 14.76 -5.85 -2.82
CA GLN A 108 14.94 -5.06 -1.61
C GLN A 108 15.54 -3.71 -2.02
N TYR A 109 14.79 -2.65 -1.83
CA TYR A 109 15.19 -1.28 -2.17
C TYR A 109 15.61 -0.47 -0.94
N ASN A 110 16.24 0.68 -1.19
CA ASN A 110 16.55 1.65 -0.13
C ASN A 110 15.31 2.51 0.16
N PRO A 111 14.73 2.42 1.38
CA PRO A 111 13.47 3.11 1.70
C PRO A 111 13.60 4.64 1.70
N GLN A 112 14.75 5.17 2.13
CA GLN A 112 14.97 6.62 2.21
C GLN A 112 15.09 7.22 0.79
N VAL A 113 15.83 6.55 -0.08
CA VAL A 113 15.98 6.98 -1.49
C VAL A 113 14.62 6.93 -2.19
N PHE A 114 13.88 5.82 -2.04
CA PHE A 114 12.55 5.71 -2.62
C PHE A 114 11.61 6.82 -2.16
N ALA A 115 11.58 7.12 -0.86
CA ALA A 115 10.70 8.15 -0.32
C ALA A 115 10.98 9.53 -0.92
N ILE A 116 12.26 9.91 -1.05
CA ILE A 116 12.66 11.17 -1.67
C ILE A 116 12.27 11.22 -3.16
N LEU A 117 12.52 10.14 -3.89
CA LEU A 117 12.16 10.06 -5.31
C LEU A 117 10.64 10.09 -5.53
N ALA A 118 9.87 9.45 -4.67
CA ALA A 118 8.40 9.50 -4.72
C ALA A 118 7.87 10.91 -4.43
N GLU A 119 8.47 11.62 -3.46
CA GLU A 119 8.14 13.02 -3.18
C GLU A 119 8.42 13.92 -4.41
N GLN A 120 9.60 13.77 -5.03
CA GLN A 120 9.94 14.51 -6.25
C GLN A 120 8.93 14.21 -7.37
N LEU A 121 8.62 12.94 -7.61
CA LEU A 121 7.68 12.51 -8.64
C LEU A 121 6.28 13.14 -8.45
N LEU A 122 5.77 13.15 -7.22
CA LEU A 122 4.47 13.75 -6.91
C LEU A 122 4.51 15.28 -7.03
N THR A 123 5.58 15.91 -6.55
CA THR A 123 5.75 17.37 -6.64
C THR A 123 5.83 17.85 -8.10
N GLU A 124 6.58 17.13 -8.95
CA GLU A 124 6.66 17.39 -10.39
C GLU A 124 5.32 17.19 -11.09
N ALA A 125 4.47 16.27 -10.61
CA ALA A 125 3.11 16.09 -11.11
C ALA A 125 2.12 17.16 -10.59
N GLY A 126 2.52 18.05 -9.70
CA GLY A 126 1.68 19.11 -9.15
C GLY A 126 0.77 18.69 -8.00
N VAL A 127 1.12 17.61 -7.28
CA VAL A 127 0.41 17.19 -6.07
C VAL A 127 0.82 18.05 -4.88
N ASP A 128 -0.15 18.59 -4.16
CA ASP A 128 0.08 19.24 -2.87
C ASP A 128 0.23 18.17 -1.78
N ILE A 129 1.45 17.98 -1.26
CA ILE A 129 1.75 17.03 -0.19
C ILE A 129 1.71 17.75 1.16
N LEU A 130 0.92 17.25 2.09
CA LEU A 130 0.83 17.79 3.44
C LEU A 130 1.22 16.73 4.48
N TYR A 131 2.46 16.83 4.93
CA TYR A 131 3.03 15.97 5.97
C TYR A 131 2.55 16.34 7.38
N GLY A 132 2.72 15.41 8.33
CA GLY A 132 2.33 15.59 9.72
C GLY A 132 0.85 15.95 9.87
N SER A 133 0.01 15.42 8.99
CA SER A 133 -1.39 15.79 8.84
C SER A 133 -2.31 14.59 8.97
N TYR A 134 -3.10 14.60 10.03
CA TYR A 134 -4.06 13.53 10.36
C TYR A 134 -5.43 13.91 9.86
N VAL A 135 -6.01 13.11 8.97
CA VAL A 135 -7.44 13.16 8.72
C VAL A 135 -8.13 12.51 9.93
N VAL A 136 -8.94 13.27 10.64
CA VAL A 136 -9.52 12.84 11.91
C VAL A 136 -11.03 12.68 11.87
N ASP A 137 -11.67 13.17 10.81
CA ASP A 137 -13.12 13.06 10.62
C ASP A 137 -13.50 13.34 9.16
N ALA A 138 -14.69 12.88 8.74
CA ALA A 138 -15.29 13.11 7.44
C ALA A 138 -16.75 13.53 7.61
N GLU A 139 -17.08 14.74 7.18
CA GLU A 139 -18.47 15.22 7.19
C GLU A 139 -19.21 14.73 5.96
N VAL A 140 -20.28 13.97 6.18
CA VAL A 140 -21.08 13.38 5.11
C VAL A 140 -22.43 14.09 4.98
N LYS A 141 -22.76 14.49 3.75
CA LYS A 141 -24.03 15.08 3.38
C LYS A 141 -24.51 14.46 2.08
N ASP A 142 -25.77 14.09 2.02
CA ASP A 142 -26.41 13.49 0.84
C ASP A 142 -25.63 12.26 0.28
N SER A 143 -25.11 11.41 1.18
CA SER A 143 -24.28 10.25 0.87
C SER A 143 -22.95 10.60 0.20
N LYS A 144 -22.43 11.81 0.37
CA LYS A 144 -21.09 12.24 -0.10
C LYS A 144 -20.33 12.90 1.03
N ILE A 145 -19.03 12.69 1.07
CA ILE A 145 -18.13 13.45 1.92
C ILE A 145 -18.09 14.88 1.38
N GLU A 146 -18.54 15.85 2.17
CA GLU A 146 -18.51 17.26 1.83
C GLU A 146 -17.13 17.85 2.12
N TYR A 147 -16.57 17.52 3.29
CA TYR A 147 -15.20 17.90 3.65
C TYR A 147 -14.56 16.90 4.62
N LEU A 148 -13.24 16.94 4.64
CA LEU A 148 -12.40 16.21 5.59
C LEU A 148 -11.90 17.17 6.67
N SER A 149 -11.94 16.73 7.93
CA SER A 149 -11.33 17.43 9.06
C SER A 149 -9.89 16.95 9.20
N VAL A 150 -8.94 17.86 9.04
CA VAL A 150 -7.51 17.54 9.12
C VAL A 150 -6.87 18.31 10.27
N GLU A 151 -6.14 17.61 11.12
CA GLU A 151 -5.35 18.20 12.21
C GLU A 151 -3.87 18.08 11.91
N ASN A 152 -3.15 19.18 12.12
CA ASN A 152 -1.70 19.26 12.03
C ASN A 152 -1.16 20.38 12.93
N LYS A 153 0.15 20.67 12.82
CA LYS A 153 0.79 21.71 13.62
C LYS A 153 0.14 23.09 13.50
N SER A 154 -0.54 23.39 12.37
CA SER A 154 -1.25 24.65 12.16
C SER A 154 -2.64 24.69 12.81
N GLY A 155 -3.13 23.56 13.31
CA GLY A 155 -4.46 23.39 13.90
C GLY A 155 -5.42 22.62 12.99
N ARG A 156 -6.72 22.73 13.25
CA ARG A 156 -7.77 22.00 12.51
C ARG A 156 -8.23 22.80 11.29
N THR A 157 -8.21 22.16 10.13
CA THR A 157 -8.63 22.72 8.84
C THR A 157 -9.70 21.83 8.21
N ALA A 158 -10.74 22.41 7.60
CA ALA A 158 -11.68 21.70 6.75
C ALA A 158 -11.21 21.74 5.28
N TYR A 159 -11.16 20.59 4.64
CA TYR A 159 -10.83 20.45 3.23
C TYR A 159 -12.06 19.96 2.47
N TYR A 160 -12.66 20.85 1.69
CA TYR A 160 -13.78 20.54 0.81
C TYR A 160 -13.26 19.85 -0.44
N VAL A 161 -13.90 18.75 -0.82
CA VAL A 161 -13.40 17.86 -1.88
C VAL A 161 -14.56 17.32 -2.71
N SER A 162 -14.31 17.10 -4.01
CA SER A 162 -15.27 16.41 -4.87
C SER A 162 -15.21 14.90 -4.65
N SER A 163 -14.00 14.34 -4.56
CA SER A 163 -13.78 12.91 -4.37
C SER A 163 -12.68 12.63 -3.35
N VAL A 164 -12.77 11.50 -2.66
CA VAL A 164 -11.82 11.06 -1.65
C VAL A 164 -11.28 9.68 -2.01
N VAL A 165 -9.95 9.53 -1.97
CA VAL A 165 -9.29 8.23 -2.01
C VAL A 165 -8.82 7.86 -0.60
N ASP A 166 -9.40 6.80 -0.03
CA ASP A 166 -8.91 6.21 1.22
C ASP A 166 -7.74 5.26 0.92
N ALA A 167 -6.54 5.76 1.12
CA ALA A 167 -5.27 5.02 1.02
C ALA A 167 -4.60 4.88 2.40
N THR A 168 -5.35 5.03 3.50
CA THR A 168 -4.85 4.92 4.87
C THR A 168 -4.32 3.53 5.19
N GLY A 169 -4.78 2.53 4.44
CA GLY A 169 -4.47 1.11 4.64
C GLY A 169 -5.29 0.47 5.76
N ASP A 170 -6.01 1.26 6.53
CA ASP A 170 -6.80 0.84 7.68
C ASP A 170 -8.29 1.21 7.54
N ALA A 171 -8.71 1.68 6.33
CA ALA A 171 -10.06 2.15 6.00
C ALA A 171 -10.59 3.20 7.00
N ASP A 172 -9.72 4.14 7.37
CA ASP A 172 -10.08 5.15 8.37
C ASP A 172 -11.14 6.12 7.85
N ILE A 173 -11.04 6.52 6.57
CA ILE A 173 -12.03 7.42 5.99
C ILE A 173 -13.37 6.71 5.79
N ALA A 174 -13.35 5.44 5.38
CA ALA A 174 -14.56 4.63 5.32
C ALA A 174 -15.26 4.57 6.69
N ARG A 175 -14.50 4.36 7.77
CA ARG A 175 -15.03 4.38 9.14
C ARG A 175 -15.60 5.75 9.52
N PHE A 176 -14.85 6.83 9.27
CA PHE A 176 -15.30 8.18 9.64
C PHE A 176 -16.56 8.61 8.88
N SER A 177 -16.67 8.21 7.62
CA SER A 177 -17.84 8.52 6.78
C SER A 177 -19.04 7.59 7.01
N GLY A 178 -18.92 6.57 7.86
CA GLY A 178 -19.99 5.62 8.15
C GLY A 178 -20.19 4.55 7.04
N ALA A 179 -19.26 4.42 6.12
CA ALA A 179 -19.28 3.31 5.15
C ALA A 179 -19.10 1.96 5.88
N PRO A 180 -19.73 0.87 5.41
CA PRO A 180 -19.61 -0.43 6.06
C PRO A 180 -18.18 -0.97 5.96
N THR A 181 -17.66 -1.47 7.09
CA THR A 181 -16.30 -2.01 7.18
C THR A 181 -16.27 -3.34 7.92
N GLU A 182 -15.27 -4.16 7.62
CA GLU A 182 -14.95 -5.40 8.35
C GLU A 182 -13.49 -5.41 8.79
N THR A 183 -13.23 -6.08 9.91
CA THR A 183 -11.89 -6.22 10.49
C THR A 183 -11.30 -7.59 10.17
N TYR A 184 -9.96 -7.62 10.03
CA TYR A 184 -9.20 -8.86 9.84
C TYR A 184 -9.26 -9.70 11.12
N LYS A 185 -9.97 -10.83 11.06
CA LYS A 185 -10.25 -11.66 12.24
C LYS A 185 -9.02 -12.33 12.86
N PRO A 186 -8.04 -12.84 12.08
CA PRO A 186 -6.89 -13.51 12.66
C PRO A 186 -5.94 -12.59 13.44
N GLY A 187 -5.93 -11.29 13.15
CA GLY A 187 -4.97 -10.34 13.71
C GLY A 187 -3.57 -10.47 13.11
N ASN A 188 -2.70 -9.52 13.43
CA ASN A 188 -1.32 -9.44 12.93
C ASN A 188 -0.35 -10.03 13.93
N LEU A 189 0.62 -10.79 13.43
CA LEU A 189 1.78 -11.22 14.21
C LEU A 189 2.78 -10.07 14.35
N LEU A 190 3.55 -10.07 15.44
CA LEU A 190 4.61 -9.10 15.65
C LEU A 190 5.70 -9.26 14.59
N ALA A 191 6.06 -8.16 13.95
CA ALA A 191 7.25 -8.08 13.10
C ALA A 191 8.08 -6.86 13.53
N ALA A 192 9.40 -7.02 13.56
CA ALA A 192 10.33 -6.03 14.07
C ALA A 192 11.57 -5.97 13.17
N TRP A 193 11.39 -5.46 11.95
CA TRP A 193 12.48 -5.36 10.98
C TRP A 193 13.31 -4.12 11.29
N TYR A 194 14.62 -4.23 11.05
CA TYR A 194 15.53 -3.11 11.23
C TYR A 194 16.71 -3.20 10.27
N TYR A 195 17.31 -2.07 9.96
CA TYR A 195 18.57 -2.03 9.23
C TYR A 195 19.73 -1.83 10.20
N PHE A 196 20.81 -2.50 9.88
CA PHE A 196 22.08 -2.33 10.55
C PHE A 196 23.22 -2.24 9.54
N THR A 197 24.34 -1.67 9.95
CA THR A 197 25.58 -1.60 9.16
C THR A 197 26.67 -2.31 9.92
N ASP A 198 27.46 -3.08 9.21
CA ASP A 198 28.69 -3.72 9.69
C ASP A 198 29.74 -3.75 8.58
N ASN A 199 30.80 -4.56 8.74
CA ASN A 199 31.88 -4.69 7.73
C ASN A 199 31.39 -5.18 6.37
N ALA A 200 30.23 -5.83 6.30
CA ALA A 200 29.59 -6.26 5.05
C ALA A 200 28.64 -5.21 4.45
N GLY A 201 28.55 -4.02 5.08
CA GLY A 201 27.73 -2.91 4.61
C GLY A 201 26.34 -2.83 5.24
N TYR A 202 25.43 -2.15 4.54
CA TYR A 202 24.06 -1.89 4.98
C TYR A 202 23.15 -3.09 4.72
N GLN A 203 22.52 -3.63 5.76
CA GLN A 203 21.78 -4.89 5.71
C GLN A 203 20.43 -4.79 6.41
N LEU A 204 19.40 -5.44 5.84
CA LEU A 204 18.09 -5.63 6.48
C LEU A 204 18.08 -6.91 7.31
N LYS A 205 17.69 -6.79 8.58
CA LYS A 205 17.32 -7.91 9.43
C LYS A 205 15.80 -7.97 9.57
N THR A 206 15.22 -9.08 9.15
CA THR A 206 13.80 -9.36 9.31
C THR A 206 13.57 -10.22 10.54
N LEU A 207 12.91 -9.67 11.56
CA LEU A 207 12.44 -10.40 12.74
C LEU A 207 10.93 -10.56 12.67
N GLY A 208 10.46 -11.77 12.95
CA GLY A 208 9.06 -12.14 12.80
C GLY A 208 8.61 -12.26 11.35
N LYS A 209 7.52 -12.96 11.15
CA LYS A 209 6.90 -13.22 9.85
C LYS A 209 5.45 -12.77 9.85
N ALA A 210 4.91 -12.48 8.67
CA ALA A 210 3.49 -12.16 8.52
C ALA A 210 2.57 -13.33 8.87
N HIS A 211 3.07 -14.56 8.78
CA HIS A 211 2.33 -15.78 9.02
C HIS A 211 2.99 -16.63 10.08
N MET A 212 2.18 -17.45 10.76
CA MET A 212 2.68 -18.47 11.68
C MET A 212 3.66 -19.38 10.94
N PRO A 213 4.91 -19.52 11.41
CA PRO A 213 5.88 -20.42 10.80
C PRO A 213 5.49 -21.89 11.06
N LYS A 214 5.94 -22.79 10.18
CA LYS A 214 5.71 -24.26 10.34
C LYS A 214 6.32 -24.80 11.64
N SER A 215 7.42 -24.21 12.10
CA SER A 215 8.03 -24.48 13.39
C SER A 215 8.32 -23.16 14.07
N LEU A 216 7.91 -23.02 15.33
CA LEU A 216 8.21 -21.82 16.11
C LEU A 216 9.73 -21.72 16.33
N PRO A 217 10.30 -20.51 16.26
CA PRO A 217 11.67 -20.29 16.68
C PRO A 217 11.82 -20.52 18.18
N GLU A 218 13.05 -20.76 18.63
CA GLU A 218 13.37 -20.89 20.04
C GLU A 218 13.77 -19.55 20.67
N GLY A 219 13.76 -19.52 22.00
CA GLY A 219 14.22 -18.37 22.77
C GLY A 219 13.32 -17.13 22.63
N LYS A 220 13.93 -15.94 22.70
CA LYS A 220 13.21 -14.66 22.74
C LYS A 220 12.35 -14.39 21.48
N GLU A 221 12.77 -14.87 20.33
CA GLU A 221 12.00 -14.69 19.08
C GLU A 221 10.66 -15.44 19.10
N ALA A 222 10.52 -16.50 19.92
CA ALA A 222 9.25 -17.23 20.07
C ALA A 222 8.11 -16.30 20.56
N GLU A 223 8.43 -15.32 21.39
CA GLU A 223 7.44 -14.37 21.93
C GLU A 223 6.71 -13.58 20.84
N MET A 224 7.32 -13.38 19.67
CA MET A 224 6.73 -12.66 18.54
C MET A 224 5.50 -13.37 17.94
N TYR A 225 5.32 -14.64 18.25
CA TYR A 225 4.24 -15.49 17.73
C TYR A 225 3.19 -15.87 18.78
N MET A 226 3.35 -15.40 20.02
CA MET A 226 2.46 -15.77 21.13
C MET A 226 1.20 -14.91 21.22
N LYS A 227 1.20 -13.75 20.56
CA LYS A 227 0.08 -12.81 20.58
C LYS A 227 -0.18 -12.27 19.17
N THR A 228 -1.46 -12.08 18.84
CA THR A 228 -1.88 -11.37 17.63
C THR A 228 -2.45 -10.00 18.00
N PHE A 229 -2.37 -9.06 17.06
CA PHE A 229 -2.76 -7.67 17.23
C PHE A 229 -3.77 -7.31 16.13
N PRO A 230 -5.01 -6.91 16.46
CA PRO A 230 -5.95 -6.32 15.50
C PRO A 230 -5.37 -5.10 14.78
N GLY A 231 -4.59 -4.25 15.49
CA GLY A 231 -3.85 -3.14 14.91
C GLY A 231 -4.67 -1.87 14.68
N LEU A 232 -5.74 -1.68 15.47
CA LEU A 232 -6.69 -0.57 15.33
C LEU A 232 -6.74 0.35 16.54
N GLU A 233 -6.27 -0.10 17.72
CA GLU A 233 -6.34 0.67 18.96
C GLU A 233 -4.98 1.21 19.36
N ALA A 234 -4.94 2.44 19.86
CA ALA A 234 -3.68 3.14 20.18
C ALA A 234 -2.83 2.43 21.24
N GLU A 235 -3.47 1.88 22.28
CA GLU A 235 -2.81 1.14 23.34
C GLU A 235 -2.15 -0.11 22.82
N GLU A 236 -2.84 -0.83 21.96
CA GLU A 236 -2.39 -2.05 21.31
C GLU A 236 -1.20 -1.78 20.37
N LEU A 237 -1.30 -0.75 19.52
CA LEU A 237 -0.22 -0.32 18.63
C LEU A 237 1.01 0.13 19.43
N SER A 238 0.81 0.78 20.57
CA SER A 238 1.87 1.18 21.48
C SER A 238 2.56 -0.02 22.13
N GLU A 239 1.79 -1.04 22.55
CA GLU A 239 2.33 -2.31 23.05
C GLU A 239 3.16 -3.01 21.98
N MET A 240 2.58 -3.20 20.78
CA MET A 240 3.25 -3.82 19.64
C MET A 240 4.57 -3.13 19.29
N THR A 241 4.58 -1.80 19.29
CA THR A 241 5.77 -1.00 19.03
C THR A 241 6.87 -1.23 20.08
N LYS A 242 6.51 -1.22 21.38
CA LYS A 242 7.45 -1.48 22.47
C LYS A 242 8.05 -2.88 22.41
N MET A 243 7.22 -3.88 22.14
CA MET A 243 7.67 -5.27 21.93
C MET A 243 8.61 -5.37 20.73
N ALA A 244 8.30 -4.69 19.61
CA ALA A 244 9.17 -4.67 18.43
C ALA A 244 10.55 -4.07 18.77
N HIS A 245 10.59 -2.94 19.48
CA HIS A 245 11.85 -2.32 19.89
C HIS A 245 12.67 -3.21 20.82
N GLU A 246 12.03 -3.92 21.74
CA GLU A 246 12.69 -4.88 22.63
C GLU A 246 13.32 -6.03 21.84
N GLN A 247 12.60 -6.60 20.86
CA GLN A 247 13.11 -7.66 19.99
C GLN A 247 14.29 -7.18 19.13
N VAL A 248 14.21 -5.98 18.58
CA VAL A 248 15.30 -5.36 17.82
C VAL A 248 16.55 -5.21 18.70
N LEU A 249 16.40 -4.62 19.89
CA LEU A 249 17.52 -4.40 20.81
C LEU A 249 18.17 -5.73 21.23
N HIS A 250 17.35 -6.73 21.60
CA HIS A 250 17.85 -8.05 21.98
C HIS A 250 18.63 -8.70 20.83
N ASN A 251 18.05 -8.78 19.63
CA ASN A 251 18.69 -9.41 18.47
C ASN A 251 19.99 -8.69 18.07
N TRP A 252 20.01 -7.36 18.14
CA TRP A 252 21.21 -6.58 17.84
C TRP A 252 22.32 -6.79 18.88
N LEU A 253 21.99 -6.86 20.19
CA LEU A 253 22.95 -7.14 21.23
C LEU A 253 23.58 -8.54 21.08
N GLU A 254 22.77 -9.56 20.74
CA GLU A 254 23.31 -10.90 20.44
C GLU A 254 24.27 -10.86 19.24
N ARG A 255 23.89 -10.17 18.16
CA ARG A 255 24.76 -9.98 16.98
C ARG A 255 26.11 -9.33 17.35
N ARG A 256 26.10 -8.33 18.24
CA ARG A 256 27.32 -7.63 18.65
C ARG A 256 28.32 -8.49 19.40
N LYS A 257 27.90 -9.61 19.97
CA LYS A 257 28.85 -10.54 20.62
C LYS A 257 29.83 -11.12 19.59
N ASP A 258 29.35 -11.43 18.40
CA ASP A 258 30.14 -12.01 17.32
C ASP A 258 30.69 -10.94 16.36
N ASN A 259 30.02 -9.81 16.25
CA ASN A 259 30.39 -8.69 15.36
C ASN A 259 30.29 -7.33 16.10
N PRO A 260 31.32 -6.93 16.86
CA PRO A 260 31.32 -5.68 17.61
C PRO A 260 31.17 -4.40 16.77
N SER A 261 31.45 -4.49 15.45
CA SER A 261 31.28 -3.35 14.52
C SER A 261 29.84 -3.12 14.09
N ALA A 262 28.90 -4.02 14.40
CA ALA A 262 27.52 -3.88 14.02
C ALA A 262 26.84 -2.69 14.72
N VAL A 263 26.22 -1.80 13.93
CA VAL A 263 25.52 -0.60 14.40
C VAL A 263 24.11 -0.62 13.84
N ILE A 264 23.08 -0.34 14.65
CA ILE A 264 21.72 -0.12 14.15
C ILE A 264 21.74 1.17 13.31
N SER A 265 21.28 1.06 12.06
CA SER A 265 21.19 2.20 11.15
C SER A 265 19.81 2.84 11.15
N THR A 266 18.74 2.01 11.18
CA THR A 266 17.36 2.51 11.31
C THR A 266 16.44 1.42 11.85
N ILE A 267 15.40 1.84 12.54
CA ILE A 267 14.29 1.01 13.03
C ILE A 267 12.99 1.49 12.37
N ALA A 268 11.96 0.65 12.37
CA ALA A 268 10.64 1.06 11.93
C ALA A 268 10.08 2.17 12.85
N THR A 269 9.56 3.24 12.26
CA THR A 269 8.95 4.36 13.00
C THR A 269 7.43 4.22 13.13
N ILE A 270 6.85 3.29 12.37
CA ILE A 270 5.46 2.87 12.48
C ILE A 270 5.39 1.34 12.69
N PRO A 271 4.42 0.82 13.46
CA PRO A 271 4.28 -0.61 13.64
C PRO A 271 3.96 -1.31 12.31
N GLN A 272 4.52 -2.51 12.15
CA GLN A 272 4.33 -3.30 10.92
C GLN A 272 2.98 -4.03 10.90
N VAL A 273 1.89 -3.30 11.00
CA VAL A 273 0.52 -3.82 10.88
C VAL A 273 0.15 -3.97 9.41
N ARG A 274 -0.23 -5.16 8.99
CA ARG A 274 -0.42 -5.48 7.58
C ARG A 274 -1.88 -5.59 7.14
N MET A 275 -2.74 -6.09 8.00
CA MET A 275 -4.17 -6.31 7.74
C MET A 275 -4.96 -5.90 8.97
N THR A 276 -5.92 -5.00 8.82
CA THR A 276 -6.66 -4.40 9.95
C THR A 276 -8.15 -4.33 9.68
N ARG A 277 -8.54 -3.35 8.88
CA ARG A 277 -9.91 -3.07 8.49
C ARG A 277 -9.97 -2.79 6.99
N ARG A 278 -11.04 -3.23 6.35
CA ARG A 278 -11.35 -3.03 4.94
C ARG A 278 -12.78 -2.51 4.77
N ILE A 279 -13.06 -1.92 3.63
CA ILE A 279 -14.43 -1.63 3.25
C ILE A 279 -15.20 -2.94 2.98
N VAL A 280 -16.50 -2.94 3.20
CA VAL A 280 -17.42 -3.89 2.57
C VAL A 280 -17.87 -3.24 1.26
N GLY A 281 -17.19 -3.56 0.16
CA GLY A 281 -17.47 -3.00 -1.17
C GLY A 281 -18.73 -3.60 -1.79
N GLU A 282 -19.08 -3.10 -2.99
CA GLU A 282 -20.17 -3.68 -3.79
C GLU A 282 -19.85 -5.13 -4.23
N TYR A 283 -18.60 -5.50 -4.14
CA TYR A 283 -18.11 -6.86 -4.32
C TYR A 283 -16.97 -7.15 -3.33
N THR A 284 -16.99 -8.35 -2.75
CA THR A 284 -15.87 -8.86 -1.94
C THR A 284 -15.20 -9.99 -2.69
N MET A 285 -13.97 -9.80 -3.10
CA MET A 285 -13.21 -10.78 -3.88
C MET A 285 -12.64 -11.87 -2.96
N ALA A 286 -12.67 -13.13 -3.42
CA ALA A 286 -12.22 -14.30 -2.70
C ALA A 286 -11.02 -14.98 -3.37
N TYR A 287 -10.29 -15.79 -2.59
CA TYR A 287 -9.08 -16.47 -3.10
C TYR A 287 -9.38 -17.48 -4.22
N GLU A 288 -10.53 -18.13 -4.20
CA GLU A 288 -10.96 -19.11 -5.20
C GLU A 288 -11.20 -18.48 -6.59
N GLU A 289 -11.23 -17.17 -6.67
CA GLU A 289 -11.47 -16.44 -7.93
C GLU A 289 -10.19 -16.19 -8.73
N MET A 290 -9.10 -16.91 -8.44
CA MET A 290 -7.92 -16.92 -9.30
C MET A 290 -8.30 -17.32 -10.72
N HIS A 291 -7.66 -16.68 -11.73
CA HIS A 291 -7.90 -16.90 -13.16
C HIS A 291 -9.35 -16.61 -13.61
N LYS A 292 -10.10 -15.86 -12.81
CA LYS A 292 -11.46 -15.44 -13.18
C LYS A 292 -11.40 -14.10 -13.91
N ASN A 293 -12.04 -14.06 -15.08
CA ASN A 293 -12.23 -12.83 -15.84
C ASN A 293 -13.32 -11.97 -15.20
N PHE A 294 -13.05 -10.66 -15.04
CA PHE A 294 -14.01 -9.68 -14.56
C PHE A 294 -14.22 -8.57 -15.58
N GLU A 295 -15.46 -8.34 -16.00
CA GLU A 295 -15.82 -7.29 -16.95
C GLU A 295 -15.41 -5.88 -16.48
N ASP A 296 -15.34 -5.66 -15.18
CA ASP A 296 -14.92 -4.41 -14.53
C ASP A 296 -13.49 -4.47 -13.98
N SER A 297 -12.62 -5.31 -14.55
CA SER A 297 -11.22 -5.38 -14.17
C SER A 297 -10.52 -4.03 -14.29
N ILE A 298 -9.70 -3.70 -13.29
CA ILE A 298 -8.86 -2.49 -13.23
C ILE A 298 -7.36 -2.79 -13.29
N GLY A 299 -7.01 -4.03 -13.55
CA GLY A 299 -5.65 -4.55 -13.58
C GLY A 299 -5.53 -5.85 -12.81
N MET A 300 -4.31 -6.36 -12.72
CA MET A 300 -4.06 -7.69 -12.22
C MET A 300 -2.92 -7.73 -11.21
N VAL A 301 -2.94 -8.76 -10.36
CA VAL A 301 -1.84 -9.11 -9.46
C VAL A 301 -1.63 -10.62 -9.42
N SER A 302 -0.40 -11.05 -9.14
CA SER A 302 -0.07 -12.46 -8.92
C SER A 302 -0.01 -12.81 -7.45
N ASP A 303 -0.20 -14.09 -7.10
CA ASP A 303 0.09 -14.57 -5.74
C ASP A 303 1.61 -14.62 -5.51
N TRP A 304 2.11 -13.68 -4.70
CA TRP A 304 3.53 -13.61 -4.36
C TRP A 304 4.05 -14.85 -3.59
N ARG A 305 3.16 -15.66 -3.03
CA ARG A 305 3.47 -16.87 -2.23
C ARG A 305 3.64 -18.11 -3.11
N LYS A 306 2.96 -18.15 -4.28
CA LYS A 306 2.90 -19.28 -5.19
C LYS A 306 3.17 -18.84 -6.62
N ARG A 307 3.63 -19.74 -7.47
CA ARG A 307 3.74 -19.53 -8.91
C ARG A 307 2.42 -19.85 -9.58
N GLY A 308 2.03 -19.06 -10.53
CA GLY A 308 0.91 -19.27 -11.44
C GLY A 308 -0.36 -18.48 -11.12
N PRO A 309 -0.91 -18.47 -9.88
CA PRO A 309 -2.17 -17.77 -9.64
C PRO A 309 -2.11 -16.28 -9.98
N ILE A 310 -3.09 -15.84 -10.76
CA ILE A 310 -3.32 -14.45 -11.19
C ILE A 310 -4.73 -14.07 -10.77
N PHE A 311 -4.90 -12.82 -10.37
CA PHE A 311 -6.16 -12.25 -9.94
C PHE A 311 -6.44 -10.97 -10.72
N GLU A 312 -7.50 -10.94 -11.50
CA GLU A 312 -8.06 -9.69 -12.03
C GLU A 312 -8.82 -8.99 -10.91
N ILE A 313 -8.61 -7.69 -10.72
CA ILE A 313 -9.21 -6.92 -9.64
C ILE A 313 -10.46 -6.20 -10.16
N PRO A 314 -11.68 -6.57 -9.72
CA PRO A 314 -12.88 -5.86 -10.14
C PRO A 314 -13.00 -4.50 -9.44
N PHE A 315 -13.38 -3.46 -10.19
CA PHE A 315 -13.53 -2.08 -9.65
C PHE A 315 -14.50 -2.02 -8.46
N ARG A 316 -15.52 -2.85 -8.45
CA ARG A 316 -16.53 -2.95 -7.38
C ARG A 316 -15.96 -3.31 -6.01
N THR A 317 -14.72 -3.77 -5.93
CA THR A 317 -14.01 -3.99 -4.65
C THR A 317 -13.53 -2.69 -4.00
N LEU A 318 -13.52 -1.57 -4.73
CA LEU A 318 -12.93 -0.32 -4.28
C LEU A 318 -13.94 0.66 -3.67
N TYR A 319 -15.24 0.45 -3.78
CA TYR A 319 -16.23 1.41 -3.29
C TYR A 319 -17.48 0.73 -2.69
N ASN A 320 -18.27 1.53 -1.98
CA ASN A 320 -19.59 1.17 -1.50
C ASN A 320 -20.57 2.32 -1.74
N THR A 321 -21.81 2.02 -2.13
CA THR A 321 -22.83 3.00 -2.51
C THR A 321 -23.33 3.86 -1.35
N SER A 322 -23.03 3.49 -0.11
CA SER A 322 -23.39 4.30 1.08
C SER A 322 -22.67 5.65 1.14
N VAL A 323 -21.42 5.72 0.57
CA VAL A 323 -20.63 6.95 0.46
C VAL A 323 -20.10 7.07 -0.96
N LYS A 324 -20.84 7.80 -1.79
CA LYS A 324 -20.72 7.79 -3.25
C LYS A 324 -19.39 8.29 -3.80
N ASN A 325 -18.77 9.27 -3.13
CA ASN A 325 -17.52 9.90 -3.56
C ASN A 325 -16.28 9.39 -2.80
N LEU A 326 -16.39 8.21 -2.17
CA LEU A 326 -15.29 7.53 -1.49
C LEU A 326 -14.85 6.29 -2.27
N VAL A 327 -13.58 6.22 -2.64
CA VAL A 327 -12.95 5.06 -3.27
C VAL A 327 -11.74 4.61 -2.48
N MET A 328 -11.55 3.30 -2.35
CA MET A 328 -10.48 2.69 -1.58
C MET A 328 -9.26 2.41 -2.46
N ALA A 329 -8.08 2.42 -1.86
CA ALA A 329 -6.85 1.99 -2.51
C ALA A 329 -5.94 1.22 -1.55
N GLY A 330 -5.30 0.16 -2.03
CA GLY A 330 -4.33 -0.61 -1.25
C GLY A 330 -4.97 -1.64 -0.32
N ARG A 331 -4.48 -1.72 0.92
CA ARG A 331 -4.80 -2.79 1.88
C ARG A 331 -6.25 -2.85 2.35
N CYS A 332 -7.00 -1.79 2.16
CA CYS A 332 -8.36 -1.60 2.68
C CYS A 332 -9.47 -1.82 1.64
N THR A 333 -9.15 -2.38 0.48
CA THR A 333 -10.13 -2.80 -0.54
C THR A 333 -10.93 -4.03 -0.08
N SER A 334 -12.08 -4.29 -0.71
CA SER A 334 -13.01 -5.35 -0.30
C SER A 334 -12.58 -6.73 -0.79
N ILE A 335 -11.89 -7.46 0.08
CA ILE A 335 -11.33 -8.80 -0.16
C ILE A 335 -11.52 -9.65 1.07
N ASP A 336 -11.63 -10.98 0.91
CA ASP A 336 -11.75 -11.88 2.03
C ASP A 336 -10.42 -12.05 2.81
N ASP A 337 -10.49 -12.68 3.99
CA ASP A 337 -9.33 -12.84 4.86
C ASP A 337 -8.23 -13.70 4.23
N GLU A 338 -8.55 -14.66 3.35
CA GLU A 338 -7.58 -15.55 2.72
C GLU A 338 -6.80 -14.87 1.58
N LEU A 339 -7.49 -14.07 0.78
CA LEU A 339 -6.90 -13.31 -0.31
C LEU A 339 -6.15 -12.06 0.19
N TRP A 340 -6.47 -11.54 1.36
CA TRP A 340 -5.94 -10.27 1.86
C TRP A 340 -4.42 -10.20 1.87
N ASP A 341 -3.74 -11.30 2.22
CA ASP A 341 -2.29 -11.34 2.22
C ASP A 341 -1.67 -11.17 0.81
N VAL A 342 -2.40 -11.56 -0.23
CA VAL A 342 -2.00 -11.34 -1.63
C VAL A 342 -2.25 -9.89 -2.04
N MET A 343 -3.42 -9.34 -1.66
CA MET A 343 -3.90 -8.05 -2.15
C MET A 343 -3.33 -6.83 -1.40
N ARG A 344 -2.61 -7.02 -0.31
CA ARG A 344 -1.98 -5.95 0.48
C ARG A 344 -0.57 -5.57 0.06
N VAL A 345 0.02 -6.31 -0.87
CA VAL A 345 1.43 -6.11 -1.25
C VAL A 345 1.61 -4.89 -2.15
N ILE A 346 2.83 -4.38 -2.23
CA ILE A 346 3.15 -3.14 -2.94
C ILE A 346 2.61 -3.11 -4.38
N PRO A 347 2.79 -4.14 -5.23
CA PRO A 347 2.23 -4.13 -6.58
C PRO A 347 0.71 -3.91 -6.60
N CYS A 348 -0.03 -4.65 -5.77
CA CYS A 348 -1.48 -4.49 -5.66
C CYS A 348 -1.88 -3.10 -5.15
N CYS A 349 -1.17 -2.58 -4.15
CA CYS A 349 -1.40 -1.22 -3.66
C CYS A 349 -1.25 -0.19 -4.78
N ALA A 350 -0.25 -0.36 -5.65
CA ALA A 350 -0.02 0.54 -6.78
C ALA A 350 -1.10 0.40 -7.87
N VAL A 351 -1.50 -0.82 -8.23
CA VAL A 351 -2.57 -1.09 -9.21
C VAL A 351 -3.90 -0.48 -8.76
N THR A 352 -4.33 -0.78 -7.53
CA THR A 352 -5.58 -0.24 -6.97
C THR A 352 -5.52 1.27 -6.78
N GLY A 353 -4.35 1.81 -6.41
CA GLY A 353 -4.13 3.25 -6.29
C GLY A 353 -4.27 3.97 -7.63
N GLN A 354 -3.63 3.47 -8.69
CA GLN A 354 -3.76 4.02 -10.04
C GLN A 354 -5.22 4.07 -10.49
N ALA A 355 -5.94 2.97 -10.31
CA ALA A 355 -7.34 2.89 -10.70
C ALA A 355 -8.23 3.84 -9.88
N ALA A 356 -8.02 3.92 -8.57
CA ALA A 356 -8.74 4.83 -7.69
C ALA A 356 -8.50 6.30 -8.07
N GLY A 357 -7.25 6.68 -8.37
CA GLY A 357 -6.90 8.04 -8.79
C GLY A 357 -7.54 8.45 -10.11
N ILE A 358 -7.50 7.56 -11.12
CA ILE A 358 -8.17 7.81 -12.41
C ILE A 358 -9.68 7.87 -12.22
N ALA A 359 -10.28 6.94 -11.47
CA ALA A 359 -11.72 6.94 -11.20
C ALA A 359 -12.17 8.23 -10.49
N ALA A 360 -11.43 8.69 -9.48
CA ALA A 360 -11.70 9.94 -8.77
C ALA A 360 -11.61 11.18 -9.69
N SER A 361 -10.80 11.11 -10.75
CA SER A 361 -10.72 12.17 -11.76
C SER A 361 -11.95 12.26 -12.66
N MET A 362 -12.73 11.17 -12.74
CA MET A 362 -13.85 11.03 -13.70
C MET A 362 -15.20 11.38 -13.09
N THR A 363 -15.40 11.11 -11.80
CA THR A 363 -16.70 11.22 -11.13
C THR A 363 -16.57 11.47 -9.64
N ASP A 364 -17.65 11.99 -9.05
CA ASP A 364 -17.89 12.07 -7.60
C ASP A 364 -19.04 11.14 -7.15
N ASP A 365 -19.39 10.15 -8.00
CA ASP A 365 -20.32 9.05 -7.70
C ASP A 365 -19.83 7.77 -8.36
N PHE A 366 -19.08 6.96 -7.59
CA PHE A 366 -18.42 5.75 -8.12
C PHE A 366 -19.41 4.67 -8.52
N SER A 367 -20.64 4.69 -8.00
CA SER A 367 -21.70 3.75 -8.42
C SER A 367 -22.19 3.96 -9.85
N SER A 368 -21.97 5.16 -10.39
CA SER A 368 -22.39 5.55 -11.74
C SER A 368 -21.22 5.68 -12.74
N ILE A 369 -20.03 5.24 -12.35
CA ILE A 369 -18.85 5.35 -13.20
C ILE A 369 -19.00 4.57 -14.52
N ASP A 370 -18.58 5.18 -15.62
CA ASP A 370 -18.44 4.50 -16.90
C ASP A 370 -17.20 3.60 -16.88
N ILE A 371 -17.40 2.31 -16.60
CA ILE A 371 -16.33 1.32 -16.48
C ILE A 371 -15.50 1.22 -17.75
N LYS A 372 -16.13 1.25 -18.93
CA LYS A 372 -15.38 1.17 -20.21
C LYS A 372 -14.48 2.38 -20.40
N LYS A 373 -14.94 3.57 -20.02
CA LYS A 373 -14.12 4.77 -20.06
C LYS A 373 -12.98 4.72 -19.07
N LEU A 374 -13.21 4.18 -17.86
CA LEU A 374 -12.14 3.94 -16.86
C LEU A 374 -11.10 2.97 -17.41
N GLN A 375 -11.54 1.83 -17.95
CA GLN A 375 -10.67 0.82 -18.55
C GLN A 375 -9.82 1.39 -19.68
N ASN A 376 -10.42 2.11 -20.62
CA ASN A 376 -9.68 2.78 -21.69
C ASN A 376 -8.61 3.75 -21.18
N LYS A 377 -8.90 4.49 -20.08
CA LYS A 377 -7.91 5.37 -19.47
C LYS A 377 -6.78 4.57 -18.81
N LEU A 378 -7.10 3.48 -18.13
CA LEU A 378 -6.11 2.58 -17.53
C LEU A 378 -5.17 1.99 -18.58
N GLU A 379 -5.73 1.45 -19.68
CA GLU A 379 -4.96 0.91 -20.80
C GLU A 379 -4.06 1.96 -21.45
N ASN A 380 -4.57 3.17 -21.67
CA ASN A 380 -3.79 4.31 -22.20
C ASN A 380 -2.65 4.73 -21.26
N ASN A 381 -2.76 4.40 -19.97
CA ASN A 381 -1.73 4.59 -18.93
C ASN A 381 -0.92 3.32 -18.66
N GLY A 382 -0.91 2.37 -19.61
CA GLY A 382 -0.05 1.19 -19.60
C GLY A 382 -0.51 0.04 -18.70
N VAL A 383 -1.75 0.05 -18.22
CA VAL A 383 -2.31 -1.07 -17.44
C VAL A 383 -2.80 -2.16 -18.37
N VAL A 384 -2.54 -3.42 -18.05
CA VAL A 384 -3.17 -4.59 -18.69
C VAL A 384 -4.26 -5.09 -17.75
N LEU A 385 -5.47 -5.22 -18.30
CA LEU A 385 -6.69 -5.48 -17.52
C LEU A 385 -6.99 -6.97 -17.34
N HIS A 386 -6.68 -7.79 -18.35
CA HIS A 386 -7.12 -9.17 -18.42
C HIS A 386 -5.97 -10.14 -18.64
N GLU A 387 -6.06 -11.30 -17.99
CA GLU A 387 -5.05 -12.35 -18.03
C GLU A 387 -4.82 -12.88 -19.44
N GLU A 388 -5.87 -13.00 -20.26
CA GLU A 388 -5.78 -13.46 -21.65
C GLU A 388 -4.85 -12.59 -22.53
N SER A 389 -4.61 -11.34 -22.11
CA SER A 389 -3.74 -10.41 -22.84
C SER A 389 -2.25 -10.62 -22.57
N ILE A 390 -1.89 -11.46 -21.57
CA ILE A 390 -0.50 -11.71 -21.20
C ILE A 390 -0.06 -13.17 -21.42
N LEU A 391 -1.00 -14.07 -21.69
CA LEU A 391 -0.76 -15.49 -21.98
C LEU A 391 -0.59 -15.72 -23.49
#